data_5a6dc94f55831d9c7fa9e7dccc7bc9f8
#
_entry.id   5a6dc94f55831d9c7fa9e7dccc7bc9f8
#
_cell.length_a   1.000
_cell.length_b   1.000
_cell.length_c   1.000
_cell.angle_alpha   90.00
_cell.angle_beta   90.00
_cell.angle_gamma   90.00
#
_symmetry.space_group_name_H-M   'P 1'
#
loop_
_entity.id
_entity.type
_entity.pdbx_description
1 polymer ?
#
loop_
_entity_poly.entity_id
_entity_poly.type
_entity_poly.pdbx_seq_one_letter_code
_entity_poly.pdbx_strand_id
1 'polypeptide(L)'
;MESFEEFVARVRCEVDAWLSEWLEGRVVQAAARGAEVEAVADAVRQLVLRGGKRLRAVLLAAAFEACGGNRDARGAAAVAKAGAALELLQGYLLIHDDLMDGDEVRRGGPSVPAMMRERFGQDGDATSIAAGDLACAWAQSALLELSVDPTRMVLAMRELAVVQEEVVSGQVLDVGGEAHSTDEVEAVHALKTASYTVRGPLAIGARLAGAQPSQLIALTEFAKPLGIAFQLRDDVMGTFGNPRAMGKPSGGDLRRGKRTALVVEAMPDPDAWGSVARVLGRPDASEEEVGAAIASLEACGARARVEARIAALLRTARKALEHADLTDGGRELLACAAIAMTDRER
;
A
#
# COMPACT_ATOMS: atom_id res chain seq x y z
N MET A 1 19.15 19.14 -12.42
CA MET A 1 18.75 17.86 -11.79
C MET A 1 17.23 17.91 -11.71
N GLU A 2 16.53 16.82 -12.07
CA GLU A 2 15.06 16.72 -11.99
C GLU A 2 14.64 16.86 -10.51
N SER A 3 13.60 17.65 -10.20
CA SER A 3 13.06 17.73 -8.84
C SER A 3 12.31 16.45 -8.47
N PHE A 4 12.07 16.22 -7.16
CA PHE A 4 11.32 15.03 -6.73
C PHE A 4 9.87 15.04 -7.27
N GLU A 5 9.25 16.22 -7.35
CA GLU A 5 7.91 16.38 -7.92
C GLU A 5 7.88 16.03 -9.42
N GLU A 6 8.86 16.48 -10.19
CA GLU A 6 9.01 16.16 -11.61
C GLU A 6 9.23 14.65 -11.80
N PHE A 7 10.10 14.04 -10.97
CA PHE A 7 10.34 12.60 -10.96
C PHE A 7 9.03 11.81 -10.70
N VAL A 8 8.28 12.18 -9.67
CA VAL A 8 6.99 11.56 -9.35
C VAL A 8 5.99 11.71 -10.49
N ALA A 9 5.88 12.91 -11.07
CA ALA A 9 4.96 13.18 -12.18
C ALA A 9 5.31 12.33 -13.42
N ARG A 10 6.59 12.22 -13.75
CA ARG A 10 7.10 11.41 -14.86
C ARG A 10 6.79 9.93 -14.67
N VAL A 11 7.16 9.36 -13.50
CA VAL A 11 6.89 7.94 -13.21
C VAL A 11 5.40 7.63 -13.25
N ARG A 12 4.57 8.51 -12.71
CA ARG A 12 3.10 8.35 -12.77
C ARG A 12 2.58 8.35 -14.20
N CYS A 13 3.02 9.30 -15.00
CA CYS A 13 2.60 9.40 -16.42
C CYS A 13 2.98 8.13 -17.20
N GLU A 14 4.21 7.65 -17.05
CA GLU A 14 4.69 6.43 -17.71
C GLU A 14 3.89 5.18 -17.30
N VAL A 15 3.62 5.02 -16.01
CA VAL A 15 2.85 3.89 -15.47
C VAL A 15 1.39 3.96 -15.89
N ASP A 16 0.75 5.12 -15.77
CA ASP A 16 -0.66 5.31 -16.11
C ASP A 16 -0.91 5.12 -17.61
N ALA A 17 -0.01 5.60 -18.47
CA ALA A 17 -0.08 5.39 -19.91
C ALA A 17 -0.01 3.90 -20.26
N TRP A 18 0.95 3.16 -19.70
CA TRP A 18 1.08 1.73 -19.95
C TRP A 18 -0.11 0.94 -19.40
N LEU A 19 -0.58 1.24 -18.18
CA LEU A 19 -1.75 0.61 -17.60
C LEU A 19 -3.01 0.80 -18.44
N SER A 20 -3.23 2.01 -18.95
CA SER A 20 -4.41 2.32 -19.76
C SER A 20 -4.46 1.46 -21.03
N GLU A 21 -3.36 1.43 -21.79
CA GLU A 21 -3.27 0.64 -23.02
C GLU A 21 -3.36 -0.86 -22.76
N TRP A 22 -2.62 -1.36 -21.77
CA TRP A 22 -2.55 -2.77 -21.47
C TRP A 22 -3.87 -3.33 -20.94
N LEU A 23 -4.55 -2.62 -20.03
CA LEU A 23 -5.82 -3.01 -19.47
C LEU A 23 -6.95 -2.99 -20.51
N GLU A 24 -6.95 -2.03 -21.45
CA GLU A 24 -7.89 -2.03 -22.57
C GLU A 24 -7.77 -3.32 -23.37
N GLY A 25 -6.56 -3.72 -23.72
CA GLY A 25 -6.31 -4.99 -24.40
C GLY A 25 -6.78 -6.21 -23.60
N ARG A 26 -6.66 -6.20 -22.27
CA ARG A 26 -7.13 -7.28 -21.39
C ARG A 26 -8.65 -7.36 -21.31
N VAL A 27 -9.34 -6.23 -21.30
CA VAL A 27 -10.82 -6.19 -21.34
C VAL A 27 -11.33 -6.73 -22.68
N VAL A 28 -10.73 -6.34 -23.80
CA VAL A 28 -11.08 -6.90 -25.13
C VAL A 28 -10.88 -8.42 -25.19
N GLN A 29 -9.79 -8.94 -24.62
CA GLN A 29 -9.58 -10.38 -24.53
C GLN A 29 -10.59 -11.08 -23.61
N ALA A 30 -11.04 -10.42 -22.55
CA ALA A 30 -12.07 -10.93 -21.65
C ALA A 30 -13.45 -10.97 -22.33
N ALA A 31 -13.81 -9.94 -23.10
CA ALA A 31 -15.05 -9.88 -23.88
C ALA A 31 -15.18 -11.06 -24.86
N ALA A 32 -14.08 -11.52 -25.46
CA ALA A 32 -14.06 -12.69 -26.32
C ALA A 32 -14.39 -14.01 -25.60
N ARG A 33 -14.36 -14.02 -24.26
CA ARG A 33 -14.69 -15.18 -23.42
C ARG A 33 -16.10 -15.16 -22.86
N GLY A 34 -16.77 -14.01 -22.89
CA GLY A 34 -18.15 -13.81 -22.41
C GLY A 34 -18.36 -12.49 -21.69
N ALA A 35 -19.59 -12.02 -21.65
CA ALA A 35 -19.97 -10.74 -21.06
C ALA A 35 -19.75 -10.69 -19.54
N GLU A 36 -19.81 -11.82 -18.84
CA GLU A 36 -19.52 -11.93 -17.40
C GLU A 36 -18.04 -11.73 -17.14
N VAL A 37 -17.17 -12.32 -17.96
CA VAL A 37 -15.71 -12.21 -17.85
C VAL A 37 -15.27 -10.77 -18.18
N GLU A 38 -15.89 -10.16 -19.18
CA GLU A 38 -15.71 -8.75 -19.53
C GLU A 38 -16.04 -7.83 -18.35
N ALA A 39 -17.19 -8.04 -17.70
CA ALA A 39 -17.65 -7.21 -16.59
C ALA A 39 -16.66 -7.26 -15.40
N VAL A 40 -16.15 -8.45 -15.07
CA VAL A 40 -15.12 -8.62 -14.04
C VAL A 40 -13.82 -7.92 -14.43
N ALA A 41 -13.36 -8.09 -15.66
CA ALA A 41 -12.15 -7.47 -16.18
C ALA A 41 -12.26 -5.92 -16.19
N ASP A 42 -13.41 -5.40 -16.57
CA ASP A 42 -13.68 -3.98 -16.61
C ASP A 42 -13.75 -3.36 -15.20
N ALA A 43 -14.31 -4.06 -14.23
CA ALA A 43 -14.32 -3.61 -12.83
C ALA A 43 -12.89 -3.48 -12.25
N VAL A 44 -12.00 -4.45 -12.54
CA VAL A 44 -10.58 -4.35 -12.18
C VAL A 44 -9.92 -3.17 -12.88
N ARG A 45 -10.15 -2.99 -14.19
CA ARG A 45 -9.64 -1.85 -14.98
C ARG A 45 -10.09 -0.53 -14.36
N GLN A 46 -11.37 -0.38 -14.07
CA GLN A 46 -11.92 0.84 -13.45
C GLN A 46 -11.25 1.15 -12.12
N LEU A 47 -11.11 0.17 -11.21
CA LEU A 47 -10.44 0.39 -9.92
C LEU A 47 -9.00 0.86 -10.09
N VAL A 48 -8.22 0.20 -10.95
CA VAL A 48 -6.80 0.49 -11.15
C VAL A 48 -6.60 1.86 -11.81
N LEU A 49 -7.44 2.23 -12.78
CA LEU A 49 -7.36 3.50 -13.52
C LEU A 49 -7.98 4.70 -12.78
N ARG A 50 -8.72 4.51 -11.68
CA ARG A 50 -9.17 5.63 -10.82
C ARG A 50 -8.00 6.43 -10.22
N GLY A 51 -6.78 6.06 -10.53
CA GLY A 51 -5.60 6.82 -10.16
C GLY A 51 -5.09 6.49 -8.76
N GLY A 52 -4.31 7.42 -8.24
CA GLY A 52 -3.63 7.31 -6.95
C GLY A 52 -2.27 8.00 -6.98
N LYS A 53 -1.58 8.01 -5.86
CA LYS A 53 -0.24 8.63 -5.75
C LYS A 53 0.86 7.79 -6.43
N ARG A 54 0.57 6.56 -6.86
CA ARG A 54 1.51 5.61 -7.49
C ARG A 54 2.80 5.43 -6.68
N LEU A 55 2.71 5.48 -5.37
CA LEU A 55 3.88 5.46 -4.47
C LEU A 55 4.76 4.21 -4.66
N ARG A 56 4.16 3.06 -4.96
CA ARG A 56 4.89 1.81 -5.19
C ARG A 56 5.76 1.89 -6.43
N ALA A 57 5.21 2.42 -7.51
CA ALA A 57 5.95 2.65 -8.74
C ALA A 57 7.05 3.69 -8.56
N VAL A 58 6.80 4.74 -7.78
CA VAL A 58 7.80 5.77 -7.44
C VAL A 58 8.96 5.17 -6.65
N LEU A 59 8.67 4.35 -5.62
CA LEU A 59 9.70 3.67 -4.82
C LEU A 59 10.51 2.68 -5.65
N LEU A 60 9.85 1.92 -6.53
CA LEU A 60 10.51 1.01 -7.47
C LEU A 60 11.48 1.78 -8.38
N ALA A 61 11.02 2.88 -8.99
CA ALA A 61 11.83 3.72 -9.85
C ALA A 61 13.02 4.35 -9.11
N ALA A 62 12.80 4.84 -7.89
CA ALA A 62 13.86 5.41 -7.05
C ALA A 62 14.92 4.36 -6.69
N ALA A 63 14.52 3.14 -6.32
CA ALA A 63 15.45 2.05 -6.03
C ALA A 63 16.22 1.59 -7.29
N PHE A 64 15.55 1.55 -8.45
CA PHE A 64 16.21 1.24 -9.71
C PHE A 64 17.33 2.23 -10.01
N GLU A 65 17.08 3.54 -9.91
CA GLU A 65 18.08 4.58 -10.09
C GLU A 65 19.15 4.58 -9.00
N ALA A 66 18.77 4.34 -7.75
CA ALA A 66 19.69 4.26 -6.62
C ALA A 66 20.71 3.13 -6.77
N CYS A 67 20.32 2.02 -7.39
CA CYS A 67 21.22 0.90 -7.68
C CYS A 67 21.96 1.02 -9.02
N GLY A 68 21.96 2.21 -9.67
CA GLY A 68 22.67 2.46 -10.91
C GLY A 68 21.93 1.98 -12.16
N GLY A 69 20.64 1.73 -12.08
CA GLY A 69 19.81 1.40 -13.24
C GLY A 69 19.76 2.57 -14.23
N ASN A 70 19.97 2.27 -15.51
CA ASN A 70 19.93 3.28 -16.57
C ASN A 70 18.50 3.47 -17.08
N ARG A 71 18.01 4.69 -17.04
CA ARG A 71 16.68 5.07 -17.56
C ARG A 71 16.70 5.47 -19.04
N ASP A 72 17.47 4.75 -19.86
CA ASP A 72 17.26 4.77 -21.29
C ASP A 72 15.86 4.23 -21.66
N ALA A 73 15.50 4.19 -22.93
CA ALA A 73 14.19 3.75 -23.38
C ALA A 73 13.80 2.33 -22.86
N ARG A 74 14.79 1.43 -22.70
CA ARG A 74 14.55 0.08 -22.15
C ARG A 74 14.32 0.11 -20.65
N GLY A 75 15.17 0.81 -19.92
CA GLY A 75 15.05 0.94 -18.47
C GLY A 75 13.78 1.66 -18.06
N ALA A 76 13.41 2.73 -18.76
CA ALA A 76 12.14 3.44 -18.56
C ALA A 76 10.94 2.52 -18.77
N ALA A 77 10.91 1.77 -19.88
CA ALA A 77 9.84 0.80 -20.16
C ALA A 77 9.78 -0.33 -19.12
N ALA A 78 10.92 -0.83 -18.66
CA ALA A 78 10.97 -1.86 -17.61
C ALA A 78 10.40 -1.35 -16.28
N VAL A 79 10.79 -0.14 -15.86
CA VAL A 79 10.29 0.50 -14.64
C VAL A 79 8.79 0.78 -14.74
N ALA A 80 8.29 1.29 -15.87
CA ALA A 80 6.86 1.55 -16.06
C ALA A 80 6.03 0.26 -15.95
N LYS A 81 6.44 -0.80 -16.64
CA LYS A 81 5.77 -2.11 -16.59
C LYS A 81 5.81 -2.74 -15.20
N ALA A 82 6.97 -2.73 -14.54
CA ALA A 82 7.11 -3.26 -13.18
C ALA A 82 6.31 -2.43 -12.17
N GLY A 83 6.27 -1.11 -12.32
CA GLY A 83 5.41 -0.23 -11.55
C GLY A 83 3.94 -0.54 -11.75
N ALA A 84 3.52 -0.78 -12.99
CA ALA A 84 2.16 -1.21 -13.34
C ALA A 84 1.79 -2.57 -12.70
N ALA A 85 2.73 -3.54 -12.69
CA ALA A 85 2.53 -4.81 -12.00
C ALA A 85 2.23 -4.63 -10.50
N LEU A 86 2.94 -3.69 -9.84
CA LEU A 86 2.69 -3.37 -8.43
C LEU A 86 1.33 -2.67 -8.20
N GLU A 87 0.86 -1.87 -9.15
CA GLU A 87 -0.46 -1.24 -9.06
C GLU A 87 -1.59 -2.27 -9.29
N LEU A 88 -1.37 -3.28 -10.15
CA LEU A 88 -2.26 -4.42 -10.32
C LEU A 88 -2.29 -5.30 -9.06
N LEU A 89 -1.13 -5.57 -8.45
CA LEU A 89 -1.05 -6.25 -7.15
C LEU A 89 -1.82 -5.48 -6.08
N GLN A 90 -1.68 -4.14 -6.04
CA GLN A 90 -2.49 -3.32 -5.14
C GLN A 90 -3.98 -3.44 -5.45
N GLY A 91 -4.37 -3.50 -6.73
CA GLY A 91 -5.76 -3.73 -7.13
C GLY A 91 -6.31 -5.02 -6.54
N TYR A 92 -5.57 -6.12 -6.66
CA TYR A 92 -5.90 -7.40 -6.03
C TYR A 92 -6.14 -7.25 -4.52
N LEU A 93 -5.17 -6.66 -3.81
CA LEU A 93 -5.25 -6.50 -2.36
C LEU A 93 -6.43 -5.63 -1.92
N LEU A 94 -6.71 -4.53 -2.64
CA LEU A 94 -7.84 -3.66 -2.35
C LEU A 94 -9.19 -4.34 -2.61
N ILE A 95 -9.31 -5.18 -3.65
CA ILE A 95 -10.56 -5.90 -3.95
C ILE A 95 -10.88 -6.87 -2.83
N HIS A 96 -9.90 -7.64 -2.36
CA HIS A 96 -10.11 -8.61 -1.27
C HIS A 96 -10.30 -7.90 0.08
N ASP A 97 -9.56 -6.81 0.36
CA ASP A 97 -9.72 -6.01 1.57
C ASP A 97 -11.14 -5.38 1.64
N ASP A 98 -11.60 -4.75 0.52
CA ASP A 98 -12.95 -4.20 0.43
C ASP A 98 -14.06 -5.25 0.65
N LEU A 99 -13.84 -6.48 0.17
CA LEU A 99 -14.78 -7.59 0.39
C LEU A 99 -14.81 -8.03 1.86
N MET A 100 -13.63 -8.17 2.48
CA MET A 100 -13.50 -8.58 3.89
C MET A 100 -14.02 -7.51 4.86
N ASP A 101 -13.77 -6.23 4.55
CA ASP A 101 -14.19 -5.08 5.38
C ASP A 101 -15.63 -4.63 5.10
N GLY A 102 -16.27 -5.11 4.03
CA GLY A 102 -17.60 -4.66 3.59
C GLY A 102 -17.59 -3.21 3.05
N ASP A 103 -16.46 -2.73 2.55
CA ASP A 103 -16.34 -1.36 2.02
C ASP A 103 -17.08 -1.23 0.68
N GLU A 104 -18.05 -0.29 0.61
CA GLU A 104 -18.86 -0.04 -0.59
C GLU A 104 -18.21 0.99 -1.55
N VAL A 105 -17.25 1.77 -1.05
CA VAL A 105 -16.63 2.88 -1.81
C VAL A 105 -15.11 2.79 -1.74
N ARG A 106 -14.44 2.88 -2.90
CA ARG A 106 -12.97 2.93 -3.02
C ARG A 106 -12.53 3.96 -4.07
N ARG A 107 -11.62 4.85 -3.70
CA ARG A 107 -11.07 5.90 -4.60
C ARG A 107 -12.16 6.74 -5.27
N GLY A 108 -13.16 7.19 -4.49
CA GLY A 108 -14.22 8.06 -4.96
C GLY A 108 -15.27 7.42 -5.89
N GLY A 109 -15.27 6.10 -6.01
CA GLY A 109 -16.27 5.34 -6.77
C GLY A 109 -16.67 4.06 -6.04
N PRO A 110 -17.63 3.26 -6.58
CA PRO A 110 -18.02 2.01 -5.97
C PRO A 110 -16.81 1.04 -5.87
N SER A 111 -16.72 0.28 -4.78
CA SER A 111 -15.74 -0.80 -4.66
C SER A 111 -16.03 -1.90 -5.70
N VAL A 112 -15.05 -2.75 -6.01
CA VAL A 112 -15.30 -3.88 -6.93
C VAL A 112 -16.35 -4.82 -6.36
N PRO A 113 -16.37 -5.17 -5.05
CA PRO A 113 -17.46 -5.94 -4.46
C PRO A 113 -18.84 -5.29 -4.65
N ALA A 114 -18.96 -3.97 -4.48
CA ALA A 114 -20.23 -3.28 -4.74
C ALA A 114 -20.66 -3.40 -6.20
N MET A 115 -19.74 -3.22 -7.16
CA MET A 115 -20.01 -3.39 -8.59
C MET A 115 -20.41 -4.83 -8.94
N MET A 116 -19.76 -5.82 -8.31
CA MET A 116 -20.09 -7.24 -8.56
C MET A 116 -21.44 -7.62 -7.95
N ARG A 117 -21.78 -7.16 -6.75
CA ARG A 117 -23.13 -7.36 -6.17
C ARG A 117 -24.22 -6.72 -7.01
N GLU A 118 -24.02 -5.51 -7.54
CA GLU A 118 -24.95 -4.85 -8.45
C GLU A 118 -25.17 -5.68 -9.72
N ARG A 119 -24.09 -6.24 -10.30
CA ARG A 119 -24.12 -6.96 -11.56
C ARG A 119 -24.61 -8.41 -11.45
N PHE A 120 -24.19 -9.13 -10.41
CA PHE A 120 -24.37 -10.58 -10.27
C PHE A 120 -25.23 -10.98 -9.06
N GLY A 121 -25.79 -10.02 -8.30
CA GLY A 121 -26.66 -10.30 -7.16
C GLY A 121 -25.98 -11.17 -6.10
N GLN A 122 -26.59 -12.32 -5.78
CA GLN A 122 -26.07 -13.25 -4.76
C GLN A 122 -24.70 -13.85 -5.08
N ASP A 123 -24.27 -13.85 -6.36
CA ASP A 123 -22.96 -14.36 -6.76
C ASP A 123 -21.88 -13.25 -6.78
N GLY A 124 -22.24 -12.03 -6.35
CA GLY A 124 -21.36 -10.87 -6.37
C GLY A 124 -20.10 -11.04 -5.53
N ASP A 125 -20.20 -11.64 -4.34
CA ASP A 125 -19.03 -11.87 -3.48
C ASP A 125 -18.08 -12.91 -4.08
N ALA A 126 -18.61 -14.00 -4.65
CA ALA A 126 -17.80 -15.01 -5.33
C ALA A 126 -17.10 -14.43 -6.58
N THR A 127 -17.81 -13.59 -7.35
CA THR A 127 -17.22 -12.88 -8.50
C THR A 127 -16.20 -11.84 -8.08
N SER A 128 -16.32 -11.24 -6.91
CA SER A 128 -15.32 -10.32 -6.34
C SER A 128 -14.01 -11.02 -6.00
N ILE A 129 -14.07 -12.24 -5.44
CA ILE A 129 -12.88 -13.08 -5.23
C ILE A 129 -12.19 -13.33 -6.58
N ALA A 130 -12.94 -13.75 -7.60
CA ALA A 130 -12.40 -13.99 -8.94
C ALA A 130 -11.80 -12.70 -9.58
N ALA A 131 -12.38 -11.53 -9.32
CA ALA A 131 -11.84 -10.25 -9.77
C ALA A 131 -10.47 -9.95 -9.12
N GLY A 132 -10.34 -10.21 -7.81
CA GLY A 132 -9.07 -10.09 -7.11
C GLY A 132 -8.02 -11.06 -7.67
N ASP A 133 -8.37 -12.33 -7.85
CA ASP A 133 -7.46 -13.33 -8.43
C ASP A 133 -7.04 -12.98 -9.85
N LEU A 134 -7.94 -12.40 -10.66
CA LEU A 134 -7.61 -11.90 -11.99
C LEU A 134 -6.60 -10.76 -11.93
N ALA A 135 -6.77 -9.81 -11.02
CA ALA A 135 -5.82 -8.70 -10.82
C ALA A 135 -4.45 -9.22 -10.37
N CYS A 136 -4.41 -10.24 -9.50
CA CYS A 136 -3.19 -10.92 -9.07
C CYS A 136 -2.47 -11.61 -10.25
N ALA A 137 -3.20 -12.37 -11.07
CA ALA A 137 -2.65 -12.99 -12.27
C ALA A 137 -2.14 -11.95 -13.29
N TRP A 138 -2.83 -10.83 -13.42
CA TRP A 138 -2.41 -9.72 -14.27
C TRP A 138 -1.13 -9.02 -13.75
N ALA A 139 -0.95 -8.91 -12.44
CA ALA A 139 0.29 -8.39 -11.87
C ALA A 139 1.50 -9.26 -12.24
N GLN A 140 1.34 -10.57 -12.17
CA GLN A 140 2.38 -11.52 -12.60
C GLN A 140 2.64 -11.45 -14.11
N SER A 141 1.57 -11.40 -14.92
CA SER A 141 1.69 -11.30 -16.38
C SER A 141 2.42 -10.02 -16.80
N ALA A 142 2.09 -8.87 -16.20
CA ALA A 142 2.74 -7.59 -16.50
C ALA A 142 4.24 -7.62 -16.19
N LEU A 143 4.64 -8.26 -15.09
CA LEU A 143 6.04 -8.40 -14.73
C LEU A 143 6.80 -9.37 -15.66
N LEU A 144 6.13 -10.41 -16.16
CA LEU A 144 6.70 -11.35 -17.13
C LEU A 144 6.84 -10.77 -18.55
N GLU A 145 6.18 -9.66 -18.87
CA GLU A 145 6.31 -8.94 -20.14
C GLU A 145 7.52 -7.99 -20.20
N LEU A 146 8.38 -8.00 -19.17
CA LEU A 146 9.58 -7.17 -19.14
C LEU A 146 10.61 -7.65 -20.18
N SER A 147 11.14 -6.70 -20.94
CA SER A 147 12.26 -6.94 -21.87
C SER A 147 13.61 -6.69 -21.19
N VAL A 148 13.91 -7.50 -20.17
CA VAL A 148 15.13 -7.41 -19.35
C VAL A 148 15.88 -8.75 -19.37
N ASP A 149 17.07 -8.77 -18.76
CA ASP A 149 17.80 -10.03 -18.57
C ASP A 149 16.92 -11.06 -17.82
N PRO A 150 16.81 -12.33 -18.32
CA PRO A 150 15.96 -13.34 -17.71
C PRO A 150 16.24 -13.62 -16.23
N THR A 151 17.50 -13.50 -15.80
CA THR A 151 17.87 -13.68 -14.39
C THR A 151 17.29 -12.56 -13.54
N ARG A 152 17.34 -11.30 -14.00
CA ARG A 152 16.74 -10.16 -13.32
C ARG A 152 15.23 -10.30 -13.24
N MET A 153 14.59 -10.75 -14.30
CA MET A 153 13.15 -11.02 -14.32
C MET A 153 12.75 -12.11 -13.29
N VAL A 154 13.48 -13.22 -13.25
CA VAL A 154 13.22 -14.29 -12.26
C VAL A 154 13.40 -13.79 -10.84
N LEU A 155 14.42 -12.98 -10.57
CA LEU A 155 14.64 -12.38 -9.25
C LEU A 155 13.51 -11.40 -8.89
N ALA A 156 13.05 -10.57 -9.81
CA ALA A 156 11.92 -9.66 -9.59
C ALA A 156 10.60 -10.42 -9.32
N MET A 157 10.34 -11.51 -10.06
CA MET A 157 9.20 -12.40 -9.82
C MET A 157 9.27 -13.07 -8.44
N ARG A 158 10.47 -13.48 -8.01
CA ARG A 158 10.68 -14.04 -6.66
C ARG A 158 10.35 -13.03 -5.57
N GLU A 159 10.78 -11.77 -5.74
CA GLU A 159 10.41 -10.70 -4.78
C GLU A 159 8.89 -10.48 -4.76
N LEU A 160 8.20 -10.51 -5.91
CA LEU A 160 6.75 -10.40 -5.98
C LEU A 160 6.06 -11.55 -5.21
N ALA A 161 6.53 -12.79 -5.39
CA ALA A 161 5.98 -13.95 -4.68
C ALA A 161 6.17 -13.84 -3.16
N VAL A 162 7.37 -13.43 -2.69
CA VAL A 162 7.63 -13.20 -1.27
C VAL A 162 6.72 -12.12 -0.70
N VAL A 163 6.50 -11.03 -1.45
CA VAL A 163 5.55 -9.96 -1.06
C VAL A 163 4.14 -10.51 -0.90
N GLN A 164 3.68 -11.37 -1.83
CA GLN A 164 2.35 -11.98 -1.74
C GLN A 164 2.19 -12.86 -0.50
N GLU A 165 3.19 -13.68 -0.18
CA GLU A 165 3.20 -14.52 1.04
C GLU A 165 3.15 -13.66 2.31
N GLU A 166 3.95 -12.61 2.38
CA GLU A 166 4.01 -11.70 3.53
C GLU A 166 2.69 -10.95 3.74
N VAL A 167 2.12 -10.37 2.66
CA VAL A 167 0.89 -9.59 2.78
C VAL A 167 -0.30 -10.46 3.15
N VAL A 168 -0.40 -11.68 2.61
CA VAL A 168 -1.45 -12.64 3.00
C VAL A 168 -1.30 -13.03 4.46
N SER A 169 -0.06 -13.33 4.91
CA SER A 169 0.21 -13.62 6.32
C SER A 169 -0.18 -12.44 7.23
N GLY A 170 0.18 -11.22 6.83
CA GLY A 170 -0.20 -10.00 7.54
C GLY A 170 -1.72 -9.79 7.58
N GLN A 171 -2.43 -10.09 6.50
CA GLN A 171 -3.89 -10.00 6.44
C GLN A 171 -4.56 -11.01 7.39
N VAL A 172 -4.08 -12.25 7.44
CA VAL A 172 -4.59 -13.27 8.38
C VAL A 172 -4.42 -12.82 9.82
N LEU A 173 -3.26 -12.22 10.16
CA LEU A 173 -3.01 -11.69 11.50
C LEU A 173 -3.89 -10.47 11.80
N ASP A 174 -4.15 -9.60 10.83
CA ASP A 174 -5.01 -8.41 11.00
C ASP A 174 -6.47 -8.79 11.22
N VAL A 175 -6.97 -9.80 10.51
CA VAL A 175 -8.36 -10.27 10.64
C VAL A 175 -8.58 -11.11 11.92
N GLY A 176 -7.59 -11.93 12.29
CA GLY A 176 -7.72 -12.90 13.40
C GLY A 176 -7.12 -12.44 14.72
N GLY A 177 -6.38 -11.34 14.75
CA GLY A 177 -5.54 -10.95 15.86
C GLY A 177 -6.10 -9.84 16.74
N GLU A 178 -6.03 -10.03 18.05
CA GLU A 178 -6.17 -8.98 19.03
C GLU A 178 -4.79 -8.52 19.48
N ALA A 179 -4.25 -7.47 18.87
CA ALA A 179 -2.98 -6.91 19.32
C ALA A 179 -3.08 -6.34 20.74
N HIS A 180 -2.12 -6.69 21.58
CA HIS A 180 -2.02 -6.26 22.98
C HIS A 180 -0.77 -5.39 23.24
N SER A 181 0.10 -5.24 22.26
CA SER A 181 1.32 -4.44 22.34
C SER A 181 1.58 -3.70 21.02
N THR A 182 2.30 -2.59 21.10
CA THR A 182 2.74 -1.84 19.92
C THR A 182 3.64 -2.69 19.03
N ASP A 183 4.46 -3.58 19.60
CA ASP A 183 5.32 -4.49 18.84
C ASP A 183 4.51 -5.48 18.00
N GLU A 184 3.38 -5.99 18.51
CA GLU A 184 2.47 -6.86 17.76
C GLU A 184 1.80 -6.11 16.62
N VAL A 185 1.35 -4.86 16.85
CA VAL A 185 0.80 -3.98 15.79
C VAL A 185 1.85 -3.74 14.71
N GLU A 186 3.09 -3.40 15.09
CA GLU A 186 4.18 -3.17 14.14
C GLU A 186 4.56 -4.43 13.37
N ALA A 187 4.46 -5.62 13.97
CA ALA A 187 4.69 -6.89 13.27
C ALA A 187 3.64 -7.13 12.17
N VAL A 188 2.35 -6.85 12.45
CA VAL A 188 1.28 -6.89 11.44
C VAL A 188 1.53 -5.85 10.36
N HIS A 189 1.86 -4.61 10.71
CA HIS A 189 2.18 -3.55 9.75
C HIS A 189 3.38 -3.91 8.86
N ALA A 190 4.40 -4.58 9.40
CA ALA A 190 5.56 -5.02 8.64
C ALA A 190 5.18 -6.03 7.55
N LEU A 191 4.29 -6.97 7.86
CA LEU A 191 3.83 -7.99 6.92
C LEU A 191 2.74 -7.46 5.98
N LYS A 192 1.67 -6.87 6.52
CA LYS A 192 0.50 -6.44 5.73
C LYS A 192 0.81 -5.24 4.83
N THR A 193 1.49 -4.21 5.34
CA THR A 193 1.63 -2.93 4.61
C THR A 193 3.05 -2.65 4.15
N ALA A 194 4.05 -2.76 5.02
CA ALA A 194 5.43 -2.43 4.68
C ALA A 194 5.99 -3.35 3.59
N SER A 195 5.58 -4.62 3.57
CA SER A 195 6.00 -5.61 2.58
C SER A 195 5.68 -5.15 1.15
N TYR A 196 4.40 -4.91 0.83
CA TYR A 196 3.98 -4.61 -0.54
C TYR A 196 4.02 -3.13 -0.90
N THR A 197 4.03 -2.24 0.10
CA THR A 197 4.07 -0.79 -0.16
C THR A 197 5.49 -0.26 -0.28
N VAL A 198 6.45 -0.82 0.45
CA VAL A 198 7.82 -0.30 0.50
C VAL A 198 8.85 -1.35 0.11
N ARG A 199 8.95 -2.48 0.87
CA ARG A 199 10.01 -3.47 0.68
C ARG A 199 10.00 -4.08 -0.72
N GLY A 200 8.85 -4.57 -1.16
CA GLY A 200 8.68 -5.19 -2.47
C GLY A 200 9.05 -4.26 -3.63
N PRO A 201 8.47 -3.05 -3.71
CA PRO A 201 8.84 -2.08 -4.73
C PRO A 201 10.34 -1.79 -4.77
N LEU A 202 10.98 -1.55 -3.63
CA LEU A 202 12.42 -1.29 -3.55
C LEU A 202 13.24 -2.52 -4.00
N ALA A 203 12.87 -3.72 -3.55
CA ALA A 203 13.56 -4.95 -3.92
C ALA A 203 13.43 -5.23 -5.43
N ILE A 204 12.22 -5.12 -5.99
CA ILE A 204 12.00 -5.33 -7.43
C ILE A 204 12.79 -4.33 -8.25
N GLY A 205 12.75 -3.03 -7.92
CA GLY A 205 13.52 -2.00 -8.59
C GLY A 205 15.02 -2.28 -8.56
N ALA A 206 15.55 -2.64 -7.40
CA ALA A 206 16.95 -3.02 -7.22
C ALA A 206 17.34 -4.27 -8.04
N ARG A 207 16.51 -5.33 -8.04
CA ARG A 207 16.75 -6.53 -8.86
C ARG A 207 16.80 -6.20 -10.36
N LEU A 208 15.90 -5.36 -10.83
CA LEU A 208 15.88 -4.93 -12.22
C LEU A 208 17.12 -4.10 -12.60
N ALA A 209 17.65 -3.30 -11.68
CA ALA A 209 18.91 -2.57 -11.87
C ALA A 209 20.14 -3.51 -11.86
N GLY A 210 20.03 -4.72 -11.29
CA GLY A 210 21.16 -5.63 -11.08
C GLY A 210 21.98 -5.27 -9.83
N ALA A 211 21.27 -4.86 -8.77
CA ALA A 211 21.85 -4.43 -7.51
C ALA A 211 22.79 -5.45 -6.87
N GLN A 212 23.86 -4.96 -6.24
CA GLN A 212 24.78 -5.75 -5.44
C GLN A 212 24.13 -6.14 -4.09
N PRO A 213 24.58 -7.21 -3.44
CA PRO A 213 24.03 -7.65 -2.15
C PRO A 213 24.04 -6.55 -1.08
N SER A 214 25.08 -5.71 -1.02
CA SER A 214 25.17 -4.58 -0.09
C SER A 214 24.05 -3.56 -0.28
N GLN A 215 23.69 -3.26 -1.52
CA GLN A 215 22.61 -2.35 -1.87
C GLN A 215 21.25 -2.91 -1.43
N LEU A 216 21.01 -4.21 -1.66
CA LEU A 216 19.79 -4.89 -1.24
C LEU A 216 19.64 -4.90 0.30
N ILE A 217 20.73 -5.12 1.03
CA ILE A 217 20.71 -5.04 2.50
C ILE A 217 20.31 -3.64 2.96
N ALA A 218 20.97 -2.60 2.44
CA ALA A 218 20.66 -1.22 2.80
C ALA A 218 19.21 -0.83 2.49
N LEU A 219 18.68 -1.23 1.31
CA LEU A 219 17.28 -0.99 0.95
C LEU A 219 16.31 -1.76 1.85
N THR A 220 16.66 -2.95 2.33
CA THR A 220 15.85 -3.72 3.28
C THR A 220 15.82 -3.04 4.66
N GLU A 221 16.98 -2.58 5.13
CA GLU A 221 17.11 -1.83 6.41
C GLU A 221 16.35 -0.49 6.36
N PHE A 222 16.30 0.16 5.20
CA PHE A 222 15.50 1.36 4.96
C PHE A 222 14.00 1.06 4.90
N ALA A 223 13.60 -0.04 4.22
CA ALA A 223 12.22 -0.34 3.89
C ALA A 223 11.36 -0.64 5.10
N LYS A 224 11.82 -1.48 6.02
CA LYS A 224 11.03 -1.95 7.16
C LYS A 224 10.58 -0.80 8.08
N PRO A 225 11.49 0.05 8.61
CA PRO A 225 11.06 1.15 9.45
C PRO A 225 10.22 2.20 8.70
N LEU A 226 10.50 2.47 7.42
CA LEU A 226 9.70 3.38 6.62
C LEU A 226 8.27 2.86 6.43
N GLY A 227 8.11 1.58 6.11
CA GLY A 227 6.79 0.99 5.89
C GLY A 227 5.93 0.96 7.15
N ILE A 228 6.53 0.67 8.31
CA ILE A 228 5.83 0.76 9.61
C ILE A 228 5.44 2.20 9.91
N ALA A 229 6.35 3.17 9.74
CA ALA A 229 6.07 4.59 9.95
C ALA A 229 4.93 5.09 9.05
N PHE A 230 4.90 4.63 7.79
CA PHE A 230 3.84 4.94 6.85
C PHE A 230 2.47 4.46 7.35
N GLN A 231 2.36 3.21 7.82
CA GLN A 231 1.09 2.68 8.32
C GLN A 231 0.67 3.34 9.63
N LEU A 232 1.60 3.57 10.58
CA LEU A 232 1.30 4.32 11.79
C LEU A 232 0.78 5.73 11.48
N ARG A 233 1.32 6.39 10.44
CA ARG A 233 0.82 7.68 9.96
C ARG A 233 -0.60 7.57 9.39
N ASP A 234 -0.89 6.54 8.60
CA ASP A 234 -2.23 6.30 8.07
C ASP A 234 -3.24 6.06 9.23
N ASP A 235 -2.88 5.31 10.27
CA ASP A 235 -3.72 5.09 11.47
C ASP A 235 -3.98 6.40 12.24
N VAL A 236 -2.95 7.26 12.41
CA VAL A 236 -3.11 8.59 13.01
C VAL A 236 -4.05 9.45 12.17
N MET A 237 -3.88 9.45 10.84
CA MET A 237 -4.75 10.21 9.94
C MET A 237 -6.18 9.66 9.93
N GLY A 238 -6.37 8.35 9.96
CA GLY A 238 -7.69 7.70 10.03
C GLY A 238 -8.47 8.05 11.30
N THR A 239 -7.76 8.34 12.38
CA THR A 239 -8.36 8.71 13.68
C THR A 239 -8.53 10.22 13.85
N PHE A 240 -7.48 11.00 13.56
CA PHE A 240 -7.42 12.45 13.85
C PHE A 240 -7.52 13.34 12.61
N GLY A 241 -7.50 12.74 11.40
CA GLY A 241 -7.53 13.49 10.14
C GLY A 241 -8.86 14.20 9.90
N ASN A 242 -8.85 15.22 9.05
CA ASN A 242 -10.06 15.95 8.68
C ASN A 242 -10.93 15.05 7.77
N PRO A 243 -12.19 14.73 8.16
CA PRO A 243 -13.09 13.87 7.37
C PRO A 243 -13.30 14.35 5.92
N ARG A 244 -13.34 15.69 5.71
CA ARG A 244 -13.51 16.26 4.37
C ARG A 244 -12.31 16.02 3.47
N ALA A 245 -11.10 16.03 4.04
CA ALA A 245 -9.86 15.76 3.29
C ALA A 245 -9.68 14.25 3.05
N MET A 246 -10.09 13.41 4.01
CA MET A 246 -9.97 11.96 3.95
C MET A 246 -11.06 11.28 3.12
N GLY A 247 -12.20 11.95 2.89
CA GLY A 247 -13.36 11.37 2.20
C GLY A 247 -14.08 10.27 2.99
N LYS A 248 -13.72 10.07 4.27
CA LYS A 248 -14.32 9.09 5.20
C LYS A 248 -14.50 9.73 6.57
N PRO A 249 -15.51 9.29 7.38
CA PRO A 249 -15.66 9.73 8.76
C PRO A 249 -14.44 9.39 9.61
N SER A 250 -14.10 10.24 10.59
CA SER A 250 -13.06 9.96 11.57
C SER A 250 -13.44 8.77 12.45
N GLY A 251 -12.45 8.03 12.94
CA GLY A 251 -12.67 6.91 13.85
C GLY A 251 -13.28 5.66 13.22
N GLY A 252 -13.23 5.51 11.88
CA GLY A 252 -13.68 4.32 11.19
C GLY A 252 -13.01 3.04 11.69
N ASP A 253 -11.71 3.11 12.04
CA ASP A 253 -10.97 1.99 12.61
C ASP A 253 -11.49 1.57 13.99
N LEU A 254 -11.89 2.54 14.83
CA LEU A 254 -12.52 2.25 16.13
C LEU A 254 -13.85 1.51 15.95
N ARG A 255 -14.71 1.96 15.04
CA ARG A 255 -16.00 1.28 14.77
C ARG A 255 -15.80 -0.13 14.23
N ARG A 256 -14.75 -0.38 13.42
CA ARG A 256 -14.39 -1.70 12.93
C ARG A 256 -13.69 -2.60 13.96
N GLY A 257 -13.35 -2.06 15.12
CA GLY A 257 -12.69 -2.83 16.18
C GLY A 257 -11.19 -2.99 15.98
N LYS A 258 -10.57 -2.22 15.06
CA LYS A 258 -9.13 -2.32 14.82
C LYS A 258 -8.32 -1.83 16.02
N ARG A 259 -7.47 -2.71 16.55
CA ARG A 259 -6.52 -2.37 17.62
C ARG A 259 -5.26 -1.75 17.03
N THR A 260 -5.40 -0.52 16.55
CA THR A 260 -4.25 0.27 16.06
C THR A 260 -3.29 0.59 17.20
N ALA A 261 -2.09 1.06 16.88
CA ALA A 261 -1.12 1.51 17.89
C ALA A 261 -1.72 2.57 18.83
N LEU A 262 -2.59 3.45 18.34
CA LEU A 262 -3.30 4.44 19.17
C LEU A 262 -4.17 3.79 20.25
N VAL A 263 -4.91 2.75 19.88
CA VAL A 263 -5.78 2.01 20.81
C VAL A 263 -4.94 1.27 21.85
N VAL A 264 -3.89 0.58 21.42
CA VAL A 264 -2.98 -0.17 22.31
C VAL A 264 -2.28 0.78 23.30
N GLU A 265 -1.82 1.93 22.83
CA GLU A 265 -1.20 2.96 23.69
C GLU A 265 -2.15 3.57 24.73
N ALA A 266 -3.47 3.48 24.51
CA ALA A 266 -4.46 3.95 25.47
C ALA A 266 -4.86 2.89 26.53
N MET A 267 -4.62 1.60 26.28
CA MET A 267 -5.02 0.51 27.19
C MET A 267 -4.51 0.65 28.62
N PRO A 268 -3.28 1.15 28.89
CA PRO A 268 -2.79 1.32 30.26
C PRO A 268 -3.47 2.42 31.05
N ASP A 269 -4.20 3.34 30.40
CA ASP A 269 -4.95 4.43 31.04
C ASP A 269 -6.43 4.00 31.19
N PRO A 270 -6.94 3.77 32.42
CA PRO A 270 -8.30 3.27 32.64
C PRO A 270 -9.41 4.19 32.09
N ASP A 271 -9.21 5.51 32.16
CA ASP A 271 -10.22 6.49 31.72
C ASP A 271 -10.26 6.54 30.19
N ALA A 272 -9.09 6.57 29.55
CA ALA A 272 -8.98 6.52 28.10
C ALA A 272 -9.49 5.19 27.55
N TRP A 273 -9.05 4.06 28.13
CA TRP A 273 -9.54 2.74 27.75
C TRP A 273 -11.06 2.60 27.91
N GLY A 274 -11.63 3.09 29.01
CA GLY A 274 -13.08 3.10 29.23
C GLY A 274 -13.87 3.84 28.15
N SER A 275 -13.30 4.91 27.58
CA SER A 275 -13.91 5.67 26.48
C SER A 275 -13.75 4.95 25.15
N VAL A 276 -12.56 4.43 24.84
CA VAL A 276 -12.27 3.68 23.62
C VAL A 276 -13.05 2.36 23.54
N ALA A 277 -13.09 1.59 24.63
CA ALA A 277 -13.78 0.30 24.67
C ALA A 277 -15.30 0.40 24.40
N ARG A 278 -15.92 1.57 24.67
CA ARG A 278 -17.32 1.80 24.36
C ARG A 278 -17.65 1.88 22.88
N VAL A 279 -16.68 2.21 22.05
CA VAL A 279 -16.86 2.40 20.59
C VAL A 279 -16.14 1.33 19.76
N LEU A 280 -15.15 0.66 20.33
CA LEU A 280 -14.34 -0.33 19.65
C LEU A 280 -15.18 -1.53 19.20
N GLY A 281 -15.25 -1.79 17.89
CA GLY A 281 -16.04 -2.85 17.29
C GLY A 281 -17.55 -2.60 17.27
N ARG A 282 -17.97 -1.33 17.42
CA ARG A 282 -19.37 -0.94 17.34
C ARG A 282 -19.66 -0.07 16.11
N PRO A 283 -20.12 -0.66 15.00
CA PRO A 283 -20.45 0.07 13.77
C PRO A 283 -21.52 1.15 13.97
N ASP A 284 -22.41 0.96 14.95
CA ASP A 284 -23.52 1.85 15.32
C ASP A 284 -23.14 2.94 16.31
N ALA A 285 -21.88 3.01 16.76
CA ALA A 285 -21.42 4.06 17.69
C ALA A 285 -21.67 5.46 17.10
N SER A 286 -22.27 6.33 17.93
CA SER A 286 -22.60 7.71 17.53
C SER A 286 -21.33 8.55 17.28
N GLU A 287 -21.46 9.64 16.51
CA GLU A 287 -20.35 10.58 16.28
C GLU A 287 -19.87 11.22 17.61
N GLU A 288 -20.76 11.41 18.59
CA GLU A 288 -20.42 11.94 19.90
C GLU A 288 -19.57 10.94 20.70
N GLU A 289 -19.96 9.67 20.73
CA GLU A 289 -19.18 8.60 21.40
C GLU A 289 -17.80 8.44 20.77
N VAL A 290 -17.72 8.43 19.45
CA VAL A 290 -16.45 8.34 18.71
C VAL A 290 -15.60 9.60 18.96
N GLY A 291 -16.20 10.77 18.94
CA GLY A 291 -15.51 12.03 19.28
C GLY A 291 -14.92 12.02 20.69
N ALA A 292 -15.66 11.51 21.68
CA ALA A 292 -15.19 11.34 23.05
C ALA A 292 -14.01 10.37 23.15
N ALA A 293 -14.06 9.24 22.42
CA ALA A 293 -12.96 8.27 22.37
C ALA A 293 -11.70 8.90 21.74
N ILE A 294 -11.83 9.62 20.61
CA ILE A 294 -10.72 10.34 19.97
C ILE A 294 -10.11 11.37 20.91
N ALA A 295 -10.94 12.15 21.62
CA ALA A 295 -10.45 13.13 22.61
C ALA A 295 -9.69 12.44 23.76
N SER A 296 -10.12 11.25 24.19
CA SER A 296 -9.43 10.47 25.22
C SER A 296 -8.08 9.93 24.74
N LEU A 297 -7.95 9.52 23.46
CA LEU A 297 -6.68 9.13 22.83
C LEU A 297 -5.68 10.30 22.79
N GLU A 298 -6.16 11.52 22.54
CA GLU A 298 -5.33 12.72 22.59
C GLU A 298 -4.91 13.04 24.05
N ALA A 299 -5.87 13.06 24.98
CA ALA A 299 -5.66 13.45 26.38
C ALA A 299 -4.71 12.51 27.14
N CYS A 300 -4.78 11.18 26.90
CA CYS A 300 -3.87 10.22 27.52
C CYS A 300 -2.46 10.20 26.89
N GLY A 301 -2.24 11.00 25.84
CA GLY A 301 -0.95 11.10 25.15
C GLY A 301 -0.65 9.95 24.17
N ALA A 302 -1.60 9.08 23.84
CA ALA A 302 -1.42 7.99 22.88
C ALA A 302 -0.97 8.52 21.52
N ARG A 303 -1.59 9.58 21.01
CA ARG A 303 -1.17 10.25 19.77
C ARG A 303 0.29 10.71 19.81
N ALA A 304 0.68 11.39 20.88
CA ALA A 304 2.04 11.91 21.01
C ALA A 304 3.09 10.78 21.02
N ARG A 305 2.78 9.64 21.66
CA ARG A 305 3.68 8.48 21.69
C ARG A 305 3.81 7.85 20.30
N VAL A 306 2.71 7.68 19.56
CA VAL A 306 2.73 7.15 18.19
C VAL A 306 3.48 8.10 17.25
N GLU A 307 3.28 9.41 17.33
CA GLU A 307 4.03 10.42 16.56
C GLU A 307 5.55 10.36 16.87
N ALA A 308 5.93 10.23 18.13
CA ALA A 308 7.33 10.04 18.52
C ALA A 308 7.93 8.74 17.95
N ARG A 309 7.14 7.67 17.88
CA ARG A 309 7.53 6.40 17.27
C ARG A 309 7.75 6.54 15.76
N ILE A 310 6.83 7.20 15.05
CA ILE A 310 6.98 7.52 13.62
C ILE A 310 8.30 8.26 13.38
N ALA A 311 8.57 9.30 14.15
CA ALA A 311 9.79 10.08 14.03
C ALA A 311 11.06 9.23 14.29
N ALA A 312 11.01 8.31 15.25
CA ALA A 312 12.13 7.39 15.53
C ALA A 312 12.37 6.40 14.37
N LEU A 313 11.31 5.82 13.82
CA LEU A 313 11.37 4.92 12.67
C LEU A 313 11.95 5.62 11.43
N LEU A 314 11.55 6.87 11.18
CA LEU A 314 12.09 7.67 10.07
C LEU A 314 13.58 7.97 10.24
N ARG A 315 14.05 8.27 11.47
CA ARG A 315 15.48 8.42 11.70
C ARG A 315 16.25 7.12 11.42
N THR A 316 15.70 5.97 11.82
CA THR A 316 16.30 4.66 11.54
C THR A 316 16.36 4.41 10.03
N ALA A 317 15.27 4.66 9.30
CA ALA A 317 15.24 4.52 7.85
C ALA A 317 16.31 5.40 7.17
N ARG A 318 16.36 6.69 7.51
CA ARG A 318 17.36 7.60 6.92
C ARG A 318 18.79 7.16 7.17
N LYS A 319 19.10 6.70 8.39
CA LYS A 319 20.43 6.21 8.74
C LYS A 319 20.87 5.03 7.86
N ALA A 320 19.96 4.17 7.44
CA ALA A 320 20.26 3.04 6.55
C ALA A 320 20.77 3.50 5.16
N LEU A 321 20.43 4.72 4.74
CA LEU A 321 20.88 5.28 3.45
C LEU A 321 22.22 6.00 3.52
N GLU A 322 22.67 6.45 4.70
CA GLU A 322 23.84 7.35 4.86
C GLU A 322 25.13 6.77 4.29
N HIS A 323 25.36 5.48 4.51
CA HIS A 323 26.60 4.78 4.11
C HIS A 323 26.35 3.68 3.07
N ALA A 324 25.13 3.64 2.49
CA ALA A 324 24.80 2.66 1.47
C ALA A 324 25.54 2.98 0.16
N ASP A 325 25.98 1.93 -0.55
CA ASP A 325 26.58 2.04 -1.87
C ASP A 325 25.51 2.29 -2.96
N LEU A 326 24.90 3.47 -2.89
CA LEU A 326 23.85 3.94 -3.78
C LEU A 326 24.32 5.18 -4.55
N THR A 327 23.73 5.41 -5.72
CA THR A 327 23.95 6.67 -6.43
C THR A 327 23.45 7.86 -5.61
N ASP A 328 24.11 9.02 -5.68
CA ASP A 328 23.72 10.21 -4.91
C ASP A 328 22.29 10.66 -5.24
N GLY A 329 21.94 10.72 -6.54
CA GLY A 329 20.59 11.08 -6.97
C GLY A 329 19.52 10.09 -6.48
N GLY A 330 19.79 8.79 -6.55
CA GLY A 330 18.87 7.76 -6.07
C GLY A 330 18.69 7.79 -4.54
N ARG A 331 19.77 8.07 -3.78
CA ARG A 331 19.72 8.28 -2.33
C ARG A 331 18.82 9.46 -1.97
N GLU A 332 18.94 10.57 -2.71
CA GLU A 332 18.09 11.76 -2.53
C GLU A 332 16.63 11.46 -2.84
N LEU A 333 16.33 10.76 -3.94
CA LEU A 333 14.97 10.32 -4.29
C LEU A 333 14.33 9.45 -3.20
N LEU A 334 15.08 8.49 -2.64
CA LEU A 334 14.60 7.65 -1.54
C LEU A 334 14.33 8.47 -0.27
N ALA A 335 15.20 9.42 0.06
CA ALA A 335 15.02 10.30 1.21
C ALA A 335 13.78 11.20 1.05
N CYS A 336 13.58 11.79 -0.14
CA CYS A 336 12.39 12.58 -0.46
C CYS A 336 11.11 11.73 -0.43
N ALA A 337 11.16 10.49 -0.95
CA ALA A 337 10.03 9.57 -0.89
C ALA A 337 9.63 9.24 0.55
N ALA A 338 10.60 9.04 1.46
CA ALA A 338 10.33 8.79 2.87
C ALA A 338 9.58 9.97 3.52
N ILE A 339 9.98 11.20 3.22
CA ILE A 339 9.28 12.41 3.69
C ILE A 339 7.86 12.45 3.12
N ALA A 340 7.71 12.32 1.79
CA ALA A 340 6.41 12.40 1.13
C ALA A 340 5.41 11.32 1.58
N MET A 341 5.91 10.18 2.07
CA MET A 341 5.08 9.10 2.62
C MET A 341 4.58 9.38 4.03
N THR A 342 5.33 10.12 4.82
CA THR A 342 5.08 10.26 6.27
C THR A 342 4.74 11.67 6.70
N ASP A 343 5.11 12.68 5.91
CA ASP A 343 4.73 14.09 6.13
C ASP A 343 3.43 14.41 5.38
N ARG A 344 2.35 13.73 5.80
CA ARG A 344 1.02 13.91 5.24
C ARG A 344 0.17 14.70 6.21
N GLU A 345 -0.13 15.93 5.87
CA GLU A 345 -1.17 16.73 6.53
C GLU A 345 -2.53 16.63 5.82
N ARG A 346 -2.57 15.91 4.65
CA ARG A 346 -3.76 15.80 3.78
C ARG A 346 -3.86 14.43 3.12
#